data_eca1a90cd9366fd7ea67df28908bdb0d
#
_entry.id   eca1a90cd9366fd7ea67df28908bdb0d
#
_cell.length_a   1.000
_cell.length_b   1.000
_cell.length_c   1.000
_cell.angle_alpha   90.00
_cell.angle_beta   90.00
_cell.angle_gamma   90.00
#
_symmetry.space_group_name_H-M   'P 1'
#
loop_
_entity.id
_entity.type
_entity.pdbx_description
1 polymer ?
#
loop_
_entity_poly.entity_id
_entity_poly.type
_entity_poly.pdbx_seq_one_letter_code
_entity_poly.pdbx_strand_id
1 'polypeptide(L)'
;FIPLDGQQRLTTLWLLHWYIAYKSGMLYYPEIQDVFTKFSYETRISSSDFCRSLCGLLPIPVEEIEIDKNISIRTWIMQQTWFYHQYKQDPTIVGMLNMIAGTDVADKNGNDIIDGLEELFSDQVYDFQALWERLVTSPCIIFNKLKVSLDDSDELYVKMNARGKQLTDFENFKTELVQ
;
A
#
# COMPACT_ATOMS: atom_id res chain seq x y z
N PHE A 1 15.05 -2.41 -7.98
CA PHE A 1 15.34 -2.51 -6.54
C PHE A 1 14.40 -3.51 -5.89
N ILE A 2 14.95 -4.56 -5.30
CA ILE A 2 14.22 -5.59 -4.57
C ILE A 2 14.60 -5.42 -3.10
N PRO A 3 13.65 -5.09 -2.20
CA PRO A 3 13.94 -4.95 -0.78
C PRO A 3 14.08 -6.33 -0.12
N LEU A 4 15.09 -6.50 0.70
CA LEU A 4 15.29 -7.72 1.50
C LEU A 4 14.23 -7.88 2.60
N ASP A 5 13.77 -6.76 3.16
CA ASP A 5 12.74 -6.71 4.21
C ASP A 5 11.92 -5.42 4.07
N GLY A 6 10.81 -5.36 4.80
CA GLY A 6 9.97 -4.17 4.89
C GLY A 6 8.98 -3.99 3.74
N GLN A 7 8.64 -5.05 3.00
CA GLN A 7 7.65 -4.99 1.92
C GLN A 7 6.32 -4.38 2.40
N GLN A 8 5.83 -4.76 3.57
CA GLN A 8 4.60 -4.20 4.14
C GLN A 8 4.73 -2.70 4.41
N ARG A 9 5.86 -2.26 5.00
CA ARG A 9 6.13 -0.83 5.25
C ARG A 9 6.22 -0.02 3.96
N LEU A 10 6.84 -0.58 2.92
CA LEU A 10 6.90 0.06 1.60
C LEU A 10 5.52 0.17 0.97
N THR A 11 4.69 -0.87 1.07
CA THR A 11 3.29 -0.83 0.63
C THR A 11 2.50 0.25 1.36
N THR A 12 2.62 0.32 2.68
CA THR A 12 1.97 1.33 3.52
C THR A 12 2.36 2.74 3.09
N LEU A 13 3.66 2.99 2.89
CA LEU A 13 4.16 4.30 2.46
C LEU A 13 3.71 4.62 1.02
N TRP A 14 3.72 3.64 0.13
CA TRP A 14 3.21 3.82 -1.23
C TRP A 14 1.72 4.19 -1.23
N LEU A 15 0.88 3.49 -0.44
CA LEU A 15 -0.54 3.79 -0.30
C LEU A 15 -0.78 5.18 0.30
N LEU A 16 0.00 5.60 1.29
CA LEU A 16 -0.09 6.95 1.84
C LEU A 16 0.19 8.02 0.78
N HIS A 17 1.26 7.86 0.00
CA HIS A 17 1.59 8.78 -1.09
C HIS A 17 0.51 8.76 -2.18
N TRP A 18 0.04 7.57 -2.55
CA TRP A 18 -1.04 7.40 -3.50
C TRP A 18 -2.33 8.10 -3.02
N TYR A 19 -2.72 7.91 -1.76
CA TYR A 19 -3.92 8.53 -1.20
C TYR A 19 -3.85 10.05 -1.23
N ILE A 20 -2.71 10.62 -0.86
CA ILE A 20 -2.49 12.07 -0.90
C ILE A 20 -2.50 12.58 -2.35
N ALA A 21 -1.87 11.86 -3.29
CA ALA A 21 -1.92 12.18 -4.71
C ALA A 21 -3.34 12.09 -5.30
N TYR A 22 -4.11 11.09 -4.88
CA TYR A 22 -5.51 10.93 -5.24
C TYR A 22 -6.36 12.12 -4.75
N LYS A 23 -6.26 12.46 -3.47
CA LYS A 23 -7.04 13.54 -2.85
C LYS A 23 -6.62 14.94 -3.31
N SER A 24 -5.36 15.14 -3.68
CA SER A 24 -4.85 16.40 -4.23
C SER A 24 -5.07 16.55 -5.75
N GLY A 25 -5.59 15.52 -6.43
CA GLY A 25 -5.76 15.53 -7.88
C GLY A 25 -4.45 15.33 -8.67
N MET A 26 -3.34 15.02 -8.00
CA MET A 26 -2.05 14.82 -8.68
C MET A 26 -2.04 13.56 -9.56
N LEU A 27 -2.91 12.58 -9.29
CA LEU A 27 -3.06 11.39 -10.16
C LEU A 27 -3.65 11.69 -11.54
N TYR A 28 -4.14 12.91 -11.80
CA TYR A 28 -4.52 13.31 -13.18
C TYR A 28 -3.32 13.49 -14.12
N TYR A 29 -2.11 13.67 -13.57
CA TYR A 29 -0.91 13.90 -14.35
C TYR A 29 -0.25 12.58 -14.71
N PRO A 30 -0.08 12.24 -16.02
CA PRO A 30 0.49 10.97 -16.46
C PRO A 30 1.89 10.71 -15.92
N GLU A 31 2.71 11.73 -15.77
CA GLU A 31 4.06 11.64 -15.20
C GLU A 31 4.05 11.19 -13.73
N ILE A 32 3.01 11.57 -12.97
CA ILE A 32 2.84 11.12 -11.59
C ILE A 32 2.36 9.66 -11.56
N GLN A 33 1.40 9.30 -12.43
CA GLN A 33 0.96 7.91 -12.57
C GLN A 33 2.14 6.99 -12.91
N ASP A 34 3.00 7.39 -13.84
CA ASP A 34 4.19 6.63 -14.23
C ASP A 34 5.14 6.36 -13.05
N VAL A 35 5.28 7.31 -12.12
CA VAL A 35 6.08 7.11 -10.91
C VAL A 35 5.44 6.03 -10.03
N PHE A 36 4.14 6.10 -9.80
CA PHE A 36 3.42 5.14 -8.97
C PHE A 36 3.42 3.72 -9.56
N THR A 37 3.34 3.58 -10.89
CA THR A 37 3.36 2.28 -11.57
C THR A 37 4.69 1.53 -11.47
N LYS A 38 5.77 2.18 -11.05
CA LYS A 38 7.07 1.54 -10.78
C LYS A 38 7.06 0.68 -9.52
N PHE A 39 6.07 0.85 -8.66
CA PHE A 39 5.86 -0.02 -7.51
C PHE A 39 5.12 -1.29 -7.96
N SER A 40 5.72 -2.45 -7.74
CA SER A 40 5.13 -3.74 -8.13
C SER A 40 5.61 -4.85 -7.18
N TYR A 41 4.86 -5.95 -7.17
CA TYR A 41 5.25 -7.17 -6.48
C TYR A 41 5.83 -8.16 -7.49
N GLU A 42 7.01 -8.71 -7.21
CA GLU A 42 7.67 -9.65 -8.12
C GLU A 42 6.89 -10.96 -8.27
N THR A 43 6.37 -11.49 -7.16
CA THR A 43 5.73 -12.81 -7.11
C THR A 43 4.21 -12.77 -6.97
N ARG A 44 3.59 -11.58 -6.85
CA ARG A 44 2.15 -11.40 -6.63
C ARG A 44 1.55 -10.59 -7.77
N ILE A 45 1.22 -11.28 -8.86
CA ILE A 45 0.70 -10.64 -10.08
C ILE A 45 -0.60 -9.89 -9.81
N SER A 46 -1.56 -10.47 -9.09
CA SER A 46 -2.82 -9.84 -8.74
C SER A 46 -2.64 -8.53 -7.96
N SER A 47 -1.73 -8.53 -6.97
CA SER A 47 -1.41 -7.33 -6.20
C SER A 47 -0.73 -6.26 -7.05
N SER A 48 0.16 -6.65 -7.98
CA SER A 48 0.80 -5.72 -8.93
C SER A 48 -0.22 -5.09 -9.89
N ASP A 49 -1.13 -5.89 -10.43
CA ASP A 49 -2.18 -5.40 -11.33
C ASP A 49 -3.15 -4.47 -10.60
N PHE A 50 -3.48 -4.79 -9.35
CA PHE A 50 -4.30 -3.93 -8.50
C PHE A 50 -3.62 -2.57 -8.26
N CYS A 51 -2.33 -2.54 -7.87
CA CYS A 51 -1.57 -1.30 -7.68
C CYS A 51 -1.53 -0.45 -8.97
N ARG A 52 -1.32 -1.10 -10.12
CA ARG A 52 -1.32 -0.41 -11.42
C ARG A 52 -2.70 0.19 -11.72
N SER A 53 -3.77 -0.54 -11.45
CA SER A 53 -5.14 -0.05 -11.66
C SER A 53 -5.48 1.12 -10.74
N LEU A 54 -5.00 1.11 -9.50
CA LEU A 54 -5.15 2.25 -8.59
C LEU A 54 -4.50 3.53 -9.13
N CYS A 55 -3.39 3.44 -9.88
CA CYS A 55 -2.73 4.61 -10.44
C CYS A 55 -3.61 5.35 -11.46
N GLY A 56 -4.52 4.65 -12.12
CA GLY A 56 -5.49 5.23 -13.06
C GLY A 56 -6.87 5.53 -12.46
N LEU A 57 -7.05 5.39 -11.15
CA LEU A 57 -8.34 5.63 -10.51
C LEU A 57 -8.70 7.11 -10.54
N LEU A 58 -9.84 7.43 -11.17
CA LEU A 58 -10.41 8.77 -11.15
C LEU A 58 -11.12 9.04 -9.82
N PRO A 59 -11.22 10.31 -9.41
CA PRO A 59 -12.01 10.70 -8.25
C PRO A 59 -13.46 10.27 -8.39
N ILE A 60 -14.12 10.11 -7.24
CA ILE A 60 -15.55 9.85 -7.19
C ILE A 60 -16.29 11.02 -7.85
N PRO A 61 -17.12 10.79 -8.88
CA PRO A 61 -17.89 11.84 -9.52
C PRO A 61 -18.83 12.54 -8.54
N VAL A 62 -19.10 13.82 -8.78
CA VAL A 62 -20.00 14.62 -7.94
C VAL A 62 -21.41 14.00 -7.88
N GLU A 63 -21.86 13.46 -9.01
CA GLU A 63 -23.16 12.79 -9.12
C GLU A 63 -23.28 11.57 -8.21
N GLU A 64 -22.20 10.79 -8.07
CA GLU A 64 -22.17 9.63 -7.16
C GLU A 64 -22.16 10.09 -5.70
N ILE A 65 -21.47 11.18 -5.37
CA ILE A 65 -21.48 11.77 -4.01
C ILE A 65 -22.86 12.33 -3.67
N GLU A 66 -23.61 12.84 -4.64
CA GLU A 66 -24.99 13.32 -4.45
C GLU A 66 -25.97 12.17 -4.20
N ILE A 67 -25.75 11.01 -4.81
CA ILE A 67 -26.56 9.79 -4.65
C ILE A 67 -26.27 9.14 -3.28
N ASP A 68 -24.99 8.97 -2.96
CA ASP A 68 -24.55 8.39 -1.68
C ASP A 68 -23.47 9.26 -1.05
N LYS A 69 -23.89 10.09 -0.08
CA LYS A 69 -22.99 10.99 0.67
C LYS A 69 -21.91 10.26 1.48
N ASN A 70 -22.07 8.96 1.67
CA ASN A 70 -21.17 8.11 2.46
C ASN A 70 -20.37 7.14 1.61
N ILE A 71 -20.31 7.33 0.27
CA ILE A 71 -19.53 6.46 -0.57
C ILE A 71 -18.04 6.52 -0.19
N SER A 72 -17.51 5.42 0.30
CA SER A 72 -16.09 5.30 0.65
C SER A 72 -15.24 5.06 -0.60
N ILE A 73 -13.95 5.42 -0.51
CA ILE A 73 -12.98 5.11 -1.58
C ILE A 73 -12.90 3.60 -1.81
N ARG A 74 -13.04 2.76 -0.76
CA ARG A 74 -13.16 1.31 -0.90
C ARG A 74 -14.30 0.92 -1.81
N THR A 75 -15.52 1.44 -1.53
CA THR A 75 -16.71 1.15 -2.33
C THR A 75 -16.49 1.58 -3.78
N TRP A 76 -15.96 2.77 -3.98
CA TRP A 76 -15.64 3.29 -5.30
C TRP A 76 -14.63 2.41 -6.06
N ILE A 77 -13.55 1.96 -5.41
CA ILE A 77 -12.57 1.02 -5.99
C ILE A 77 -13.26 -0.29 -6.39
N MET A 78 -14.12 -0.83 -5.51
CA MET A 78 -14.77 -2.14 -5.75
C MET A 78 -15.85 -2.08 -6.84
N GLN A 79 -16.36 -0.91 -7.18
CA GLN A 79 -17.30 -0.69 -8.28
C GLN A 79 -16.62 -0.54 -9.65
N GLN A 80 -15.30 -0.37 -9.69
CA GLN A 80 -14.59 -0.22 -10.95
C GLN A 80 -14.62 -1.50 -11.79
N THR A 81 -14.70 -1.36 -13.11
CA THR A 81 -14.75 -2.48 -14.06
C THR A 81 -13.51 -3.39 -14.01
N TRP A 82 -12.38 -2.86 -13.58
CA TRP A 82 -11.13 -3.59 -13.42
C TRP A 82 -11.00 -4.31 -12.07
N PHE A 83 -11.97 -4.11 -11.14
CA PHE A 83 -11.93 -4.77 -9.84
C PHE A 83 -12.48 -6.19 -9.95
N TYR A 84 -11.62 -7.17 -10.07
CA TYR A 84 -11.99 -8.57 -10.20
C TYR A 84 -12.40 -9.21 -8.88
N HIS A 85 -13.33 -10.15 -8.92
CA HIS A 85 -13.81 -10.87 -7.72
C HIS A 85 -12.67 -11.55 -6.93
N GLN A 86 -11.66 -12.07 -7.62
CA GLN A 86 -10.48 -12.69 -7.00
C GLN A 86 -9.68 -11.75 -6.09
N TYR A 87 -9.74 -10.43 -6.30
CA TYR A 87 -9.05 -9.44 -5.45
C TYR A 87 -9.58 -9.46 -4.01
N LYS A 88 -10.85 -9.81 -3.79
CA LYS A 88 -11.45 -9.96 -2.45
C LYS A 88 -10.86 -11.13 -1.66
N GLN A 89 -10.17 -12.06 -2.33
CA GLN A 89 -9.55 -13.24 -1.73
C GLN A 89 -8.02 -13.08 -1.57
N ASP A 90 -7.43 -12.05 -2.15
CA ASP A 90 -6.00 -11.76 -2.02
C ASP A 90 -5.75 -10.98 -0.70
N PRO A 91 -5.05 -11.59 0.30
CA PRO A 91 -4.82 -10.95 1.60
C PRO A 91 -4.07 -9.62 1.49
N THR A 92 -3.21 -9.47 0.49
CA THR A 92 -2.44 -8.24 0.25
C THR A 92 -3.37 -7.12 -0.21
N ILE A 93 -4.26 -7.41 -1.16
CA ILE A 93 -5.24 -6.43 -1.66
C ILE A 93 -6.24 -6.06 -0.56
N VAL A 94 -6.74 -7.05 0.18
CA VAL A 94 -7.62 -6.81 1.35
C VAL A 94 -6.92 -5.90 2.37
N GLY A 95 -5.64 -6.16 2.67
CA GLY A 95 -4.84 -5.31 3.55
C GLY A 95 -4.69 -3.88 3.02
N MET A 96 -4.49 -3.70 1.71
CA MET A 96 -4.45 -2.37 1.08
C MET A 96 -5.79 -1.63 1.19
N LEU A 97 -6.90 -2.32 0.93
CA LEU A 97 -8.25 -1.74 1.06
C LEU A 97 -8.55 -1.35 2.51
N ASN A 98 -8.16 -2.19 3.48
CA ASN A 98 -8.31 -1.89 4.89
C ASN A 98 -7.47 -0.67 5.30
N MET A 99 -6.27 -0.52 4.76
CA MET A 99 -5.45 0.65 5.01
C MET A 99 -6.06 1.92 4.42
N ILE A 100 -6.69 1.85 3.26
CA ILE A 100 -7.33 3.02 2.62
C ILE A 100 -8.58 3.45 3.40
N ALA A 101 -9.48 2.53 3.71
CA ALA A 101 -10.82 2.83 4.21
C ALA A 101 -11.19 2.10 5.52
N GLY A 102 -10.20 1.62 6.25
CA GLY A 102 -10.43 0.94 7.53
C GLY A 102 -11.08 -0.45 7.42
N THR A 103 -11.52 -0.97 8.55
CA THR A 103 -12.25 -2.25 8.64
C THR A 103 -13.66 -1.99 9.15
N ASP A 104 -14.67 -2.43 8.39
CA ASP A 104 -16.08 -2.24 8.76
C ASP A 104 -16.54 -3.16 9.90
N VAL A 105 -15.77 -4.20 10.20
CA VAL A 105 -16.13 -5.22 11.19
C VAL A 105 -14.90 -5.60 12.00
N ALA A 106 -15.06 -5.64 13.33
CA ALA A 106 -14.05 -6.24 14.20
C ALA A 106 -13.73 -7.67 13.74
N ASP A 107 -12.47 -8.06 13.83
CA ASP A 107 -12.06 -9.41 13.45
C ASP A 107 -12.73 -10.46 14.36
N LYS A 108 -12.61 -11.75 13.98
CA LYS A 108 -13.19 -12.87 14.76
C LYS A 108 -12.60 -13.00 16.16
N ASN A 109 -11.51 -12.30 16.45
CA ASN A 109 -10.82 -12.28 17.73
C ASN A 109 -11.24 -11.07 18.59
N GLY A 110 -12.17 -10.24 18.10
CA GLY A 110 -12.63 -9.05 18.79
C GLY A 110 -11.63 -7.89 18.77
N ASN A 111 -10.65 -7.93 17.83
CA ASN A 111 -9.77 -6.78 17.64
C ASN A 111 -10.56 -5.60 17.09
N ASP A 112 -10.20 -4.42 17.55
CA ASP A 112 -10.89 -3.18 17.24
C ASP A 112 -10.98 -2.92 15.72
N ILE A 113 -12.01 -2.19 15.33
CA ILE A 113 -12.14 -1.57 14.02
C ILE A 113 -10.89 -0.71 13.84
N ILE A 114 -10.17 -0.92 12.74
CA ILE A 114 -8.97 -0.15 12.42
C ILE A 114 -9.37 0.99 11.49
N ASP A 115 -9.06 2.21 11.91
CA ASP A 115 -9.26 3.39 11.08
C ASP A 115 -8.34 3.35 9.86
N GLY A 116 -8.93 3.60 8.69
CA GLY A 116 -8.19 3.75 7.44
C GLY A 116 -7.70 5.18 7.23
N LEU A 117 -7.02 5.41 6.10
CA LEU A 117 -6.61 6.77 5.73
C LEU A 117 -7.81 7.70 5.54
N GLU A 118 -8.98 7.19 5.10
CA GLU A 118 -10.19 7.98 4.98
C GLU A 118 -10.62 8.55 6.33
N GLU A 119 -10.67 7.74 7.38
CA GLU A 119 -11.05 8.17 8.73
C GLU A 119 -9.98 9.09 9.31
N LEU A 120 -8.71 8.73 9.21
CA LEU A 120 -7.60 9.53 9.74
C LEU A 120 -7.55 10.94 9.14
N PHE A 121 -7.99 11.12 7.91
CA PHE A 121 -8.05 12.41 7.23
C PHE A 121 -9.46 13.02 7.20
N SER A 122 -10.43 12.50 7.97
CA SER A 122 -11.80 13.02 8.03
C SER A 122 -12.03 14.07 9.13
N ASP A 123 -11.22 14.05 10.20
CA ASP A 123 -11.43 14.85 11.41
C ASP A 123 -11.35 16.36 11.20
N GLN A 124 -10.68 16.79 10.14
CA GLN A 124 -10.51 18.21 9.79
C GLN A 124 -10.29 18.38 8.28
N VAL A 125 -10.45 19.62 7.82
CA VAL A 125 -10.16 19.97 6.43
C VAL A 125 -8.65 20.02 6.23
N TYR A 126 -8.10 19.07 5.44
CA TYR A 126 -6.70 19.03 5.08
C TYR A 126 -6.45 19.69 3.73
N ASP A 127 -5.39 20.47 3.62
CA ASP A 127 -4.85 20.93 2.35
C ASP A 127 -3.98 19.81 1.73
N PHE A 128 -4.58 18.96 0.93
CA PHE A 128 -3.89 17.84 0.27
C PHE A 128 -2.84 18.30 -0.75
N GLN A 129 -2.99 19.49 -1.33
CA GLN A 129 -1.97 20.09 -2.20
C GLN A 129 -0.69 20.39 -1.40
N ALA A 130 -0.84 21.08 -0.27
CA ALA A 130 0.29 21.38 0.61
C ALA A 130 0.93 20.10 1.18
N LEU A 131 0.14 19.07 1.50
CA LEU A 131 0.66 17.78 1.93
C LEU A 131 1.46 17.09 0.83
N TRP A 132 0.98 17.14 -0.41
CA TRP A 132 1.70 16.59 -1.57
C TRP A 132 3.03 17.31 -1.79
N GLU A 133 3.03 18.65 -1.83
CA GLU A 133 4.25 19.44 -1.98
C GLU A 133 5.27 19.12 -0.88
N ARG A 134 4.82 18.96 0.35
CA ARG A 134 5.68 18.61 1.48
C ARG A 134 6.30 17.22 1.32
N LEU A 135 5.56 16.24 0.79
CA LEU A 135 6.06 14.89 0.57
C LEU A 135 7.11 14.83 -0.56
N VAL A 136 6.91 15.63 -1.62
CA VAL A 136 7.73 15.53 -2.84
C VAL A 136 8.89 16.51 -2.83
N THR A 137 8.68 17.76 -2.41
CA THR A 137 9.66 18.84 -2.50
C THR A 137 10.53 18.95 -1.26
N SER A 138 9.96 18.71 -0.08
CA SER A 138 10.65 18.73 1.20
C SER A 138 10.43 17.40 1.94
N PRO A 139 10.98 16.30 1.43
CA PRO A 139 10.60 14.98 1.88
C PRO A 139 10.91 14.80 3.37
N CYS A 140 9.87 14.59 4.17
CA CYS A 140 9.98 14.21 5.57
C CYS A 140 10.24 12.70 5.75
N ILE A 141 10.10 11.92 4.67
CA ILE A 141 10.39 10.48 4.63
C ILE A 141 11.58 10.25 3.71
N ILE A 142 12.67 9.73 4.27
CA ILE A 142 13.93 9.50 3.56
C ILE A 142 14.25 8.01 3.62
N PHE A 143 14.66 7.46 2.48
CA PHE A 143 15.13 6.08 2.36
C PHE A 143 16.65 6.06 2.26
N ASN A 144 17.29 5.30 3.14
CA ASN A 144 18.71 5.02 3.03
C ASN A 144 18.91 3.73 2.24
N LYS A 145 19.62 3.79 1.11
CA LYS A 145 19.95 2.64 0.28
C LYS A 145 21.31 2.08 0.70
N LEU A 146 21.31 0.88 1.27
CA LEU A 146 22.50 0.09 1.46
C LEU A 146 22.73 -0.79 0.23
N LYS A 147 23.92 -0.70 -0.38
CA LYS A 147 24.33 -1.67 -1.42
C LYS A 147 25.01 -2.83 -0.72
N VAL A 148 24.45 -4.02 -0.88
CA VAL A 148 24.97 -5.27 -0.33
C VAL A 148 25.42 -6.12 -1.50
N SER A 149 26.56 -6.83 -1.37
CA SER A 149 26.96 -7.85 -2.35
C SER A 149 25.99 -9.03 -2.30
N LEU A 150 25.89 -9.79 -3.37
CA LEU A 150 25.02 -10.98 -3.40
C LEU A 150 25.46 -12.00 -2.33
N ASP A 151 26.77 -12.14 -2.11
CA ASP A 151 27.33 -13.09 -1.16
C ASP A 151 27.03 -12.72 0.30
N ASP A 152 26.86 -11.42 0.61
CA ASP A 152 26.55 -10.94 1.95
C ASP A 152 25.04 -10.81 2.20
N SER A 153 24.21 -10.97 1.15
CA SER A 153 22.76 -10.71 1.23
C SER A 153 22.06 -11.69 2.16
N ASP A 154 22.42 -12.96 2.12
CA ASP A 154 21.80 -14.02 2.91
C ASP A 154 22.17 -13.89 4.39
N GLU A 155 23.44 -13.59 4.68
CA GLU A 155 23.89 -13.34 6.05
C GLU A 155 23.23 -12.12 6.65
N LEU A 156 23.07 -11.04 5.86
CA LEU A 156 22.39 -9.83 6.28
C LEU A 156 20.90 -10.10 6.53
N TYR A 157 20.23 -10.87 5.64
CA TYR A 157 18.83 -11.25 5.80
C TYR A 157 18.61 -12.03 7.11
N VAL A 158 19.44 -13.02 7.38
CA VAL A 158 19.41 -13.81 8.63
C VAL A 158 19.62 -12.90 9.85
N LYS A 159 20.61 -12.00 9.80
CA LYS A 159 20.90 -11.06 10.91
C LYS A 159 19.76 -10.06 11.13
N MET A 160 19.09 -9.59 10.09
CA MET A 160 17.95 -8.68 10.21
C MET A 160 16.74 -9.37 10.81
N ASN A 161 16.45 -10.60 10.40
CA ASN A 161 15.34 -11.40 10.91
C ASN A 161 15.60 -11.92 12.34
N ALA A 162 16.84 -12.17 12.72
CA ALA A 162 17.20 -12.60 14.08
C ALA A 162 16.94 -11.53 15.16
N ARG A 163 16.71 -10.27 14.77
CA ARG A 163 16.30 -9.17 15.69
C ARG A 163 14.80 -9.16 15.97
N GLY A 164 14.02 -9.93 15.19
CA GLY A 164 12.58 -10.09 15.34
C GLY A 164 12.24 -11.42 16.04
N LYS A 165 11.12 -11.98 15.67
CA LYS A 165 10.72 -13.33 16.07
C LYS A 165 11.72 -14.33 15.50
N GLN A 166 12.24 -15.25 16.33
CA GLN A 166 13.12 -16.31 15.83
C GLN A 166 12.47 -17.01 14.65
N LEU A 167 13.28 -17.29 13.60
CA LEU A 167 12.85 -18.07 12.45
C LEU A 167 12.24 -19.38 12.94
N THR A 168 11.09 -19.74 12.39
CA THR A 168 10.50 -21.06 12.63
C THR A 168 11.41 -22.15 12.05
N ASP A 169 11.29 -23.37 12.56
CA ASP A 169 12.06 -24.53 12.04
C ASP A 169 11.88 -24.71 10.52
N PHE A 170 10.72 -24.34 9.99
CA PHE A 170 10.43 -24.37 8.57
C PHE A 170 11.18 -23.29 7.76
N GLU A 171 11.38 -22.11 8.32
CA GLU A 171 12.15 -21.03 7.71
C GLU A 171 13.64 -21.33 7.74
N ASN A 172 14.13 -21.94 8.81
CA ASN A 172 15.49 -22.47 8.91
C ASN A 172 15.73 -23.57 7.86
N PHE A 173 14.80 -24.52 7.72
CA PHE A 173 14.87 -25.59 6.72
C PHE A 173 14.90 -25.06 5.27
N LYS A 174 14.14 -23.97 4.97
CA LYS A 174 14.22 -23.33 3.66
C LYS A 174 15.60 -22.77 3.33
N THR A 175 16.27 -22.18 4.31
CA THR A 175 17.62 -21.62 4.08
C THR A 175 18.67 -22.71 3.85
N GLU A 176 18.50 -23.89 4.45
CA GLU A 176 19.37 -25.05 4.21
C GLU A 176 19.16 -25.72 2.85
N LEU A 177 17.95 -25.62 2.27
CA LEU A 177 17.63 -26.23 0.96
C LEU A 177 18.14 -25.43 -0.25
N VAL A 178 18.52 -24.18 -0.05
CA VAL A 178 18.97 -23.27 -1.13
C VAL A 178 20.50 -23.20 -1.23
N GLN A 179 21.22 -23.86 -0.31
CA GLN A 179 22.66 -24.12 -0.42
C GLN A 179 22.94 -25.42 -1.20
#